data_18bf106f55382179a787c881599bbeb5
#
_entry.id   18bf106f55382179a787c881599bbeb5
#
_cell.length_a   1.000
_cell.length_b   1.000
_cell.length_c   1.000
_cell.angle_alpha   90.00
_cell.angle_beta   90.00
_cell.angle_gamma   90.00
#
_symmetry.space_group_name_H-M   'P 1'
#
loop_
_entity.id
_entity.type
_entity.pdbx_description
1 polymer ?
#
loop_
_entity_poly.entity_id
_entity_poly.type
_entity_poly.pdbx_seq_one_letter_code
_entity_poly.pdbx_strand_id
1 'polypeptide(L)'
;RIGARRLSGTFGRALCTFSEARSLAPAEPVDGETTIWFTSDVLVRSSGLGPGGGLEDLRGAFEGAGVPIGLVDIPPGEKRFRAGVRHRRVDSWSAASHQPRATRMAVQAGSVLRIRPLADDAARRLARLALTGVGELRAQGFGRFVVGHPLLEKDRFRLATLRAKNFIAGAARTD
;
A
#
# COMPACT_ATOMS: atom_id res chain seq x y z
N ARG A 1 -22.34 -5.68 10.94
CA ARG A 1 -22.20 -7.15 10.85
C ARG A 1 -21.01 -7.49 10.01
N ILE A 2 -20.10 -8.28 10.55
CA ILE A 2 -18.90 -8.74 9.84
C ILE A 2 -19.09 -10.24 9.61
N GLY A 3 -19.05 -10.68 8.37
CA GLY A 3 -19.15 -12.09 8.01
C GLY A 3 -19.65 -12.33 6.59
N ALA A 4 -19.21 -13.41 5.97
CA ALA A 4 -19.45 -13.71 4.56
C ALA A 4 -20.89 -14.03 4.20
N ARG A 5 -21.74 -14.42 5.13
CA ARG A 5 -23.12 -14.90 4.83
C ARG A 5 -24.21 -14.17 5.61
N ARG A 6 -23.95 -13.01 6.17
CA ARG A 6 -24.89 -12.25 7.01
C ARG A 6 -25.51 -13.06 8.19
N LEU A 7 -24.93 -14.18 8.52
CA LEU A 7 -25.38 -15.02 9.62
C LEU A 7 -24.80 -14.45 10.92
N SER A 8 -25.66 -13.79 11.69
CA SER A 8 -25.30 -13.32 13.03
C SER A 8 -25.14 -14.53 13.94
N GLY A 9 -24.01 -14.59 14.66
CA GLY A 9 -23.75 -15.63 15.63
C GLY A 9 -22.82 -16.76 15.17
N THR A 10 -22.66 -17.00 13.87
CA THR A 10 -21.77 -18.06 13.38
C THR A 10 -20.29 -17.72 13.51
N PHE A 11 -19.93 -16.43 13.47
CA PHE A 11 -18.53 -15.96 13.52
C PHE A 11 -18.24 -15.06 14.73
N GLY A 12 -19.13 -15.05 15.70
CA GLY A 12 -18.98 -14.25 16.93
C GLY A 12 -19.42 -12.78 16.75
N ARG A 13 -19.12 -12.00 17.76
CA ARG A 13 -19.38 -10.56 17.82
C ARG A 13 -18.06 -9.80 17.75
N ALA A 14 -17.97 -8.78 16.91
CA ALA A 14 -16.87 -7.83 16.89
C ALA A 14 -17.30 -6.53 17.56
N LEU A 15 -16.52 -6.05 18.51
CA LEU A 15 -16.64 -4.72 19.07
C LEU A 15 -15.67 -3.82 18.31
N CYS A 16 -16.20 -2.85 17.59
CA CYS A 16 -15.37 -1.86 16.89
C CYS A 16 -15.32 -0.58 17.73
N THR A 17 -14.14 -0.22 18.20
CA THR A 17 -13.90 1.07 18.86
C THR A 17 -13.23 2.00 17.85
N PHE A 18 -13.83 3.16 17.64
CA PHE A 18 -13.26 4.20 16.80
C PHE A 18 -12.54 5.19 17.71
N SER A 19 -11.25 5.36 17.50
CA SER A 19 -10.48 6.47 18.07
C SER A 19 -10.24 7.53 17.00
N GLU A 20 -9.84 8.71 17.41
CA GLU A 20 -9.41 9.73 16.46
C GLU A 20 -8.35 9.17 15.51
N ALA A 21 -8.58 9.31 14.21
CA ALA A 21 -7.63 8.92 13.20
C ALA A 21 -6.37 9.81 13.37
N ARG A 22 -5.26 9.20 13.79
CA ARG A 22 -3.98 9.89 13.68
C ARG A 22 -3.72 10.07 12.19
N SER A 23 -3.68 11.31 11.74
CA SER A 23 -3.16 11.63 10.42
C SER A 23 -1.75 11.07 10.36
N LEU A 24 -1.50 10.15 9.44
CA LEU A 24 -0.14 9.82 9.04
C LEU A 24 0.35 11.08 8.32
N ALA A 25 0.97 11.99 9.07
CA ALA A 25 1.65 13.11 8.47
C ALA A 25 2.61 12.53 7.42
N PRO A 26 2.61 13.05 6.20
CA PRO A 26 3.62 12.66 5.23
C PRO A 26 4.97 12.89 5.88
N ALA A 27 5.86 11.92 5.75
CA ALA A 27 7.25 12.13 6.14
C ALA A 27 7.75 13.39 5.42
N GLU A 28 8.50 14.22 6.12
CA GLU A 28 9.20 15.35 5.52
C GLU A 28 9.86 14.89 4.22
N PRO A 29 9.74 15.64 3.12
CA PRO A 29 10.37 15.26 1.88
C PRO A 29 11.87 15.14 2.13
N VAL A 30 12.38 13.92 2.02
CA VAL A 30 13.81 13.67 2.04
C VAL A 30 14.34 14.21 0.71
N ASP A 31 15.31 15.13 0.77
CA ASP A 31 15.95 15.65 -0.43
C ASP A 31 16.46 14.50 -1.30
N GLY A 32 15.88 14.38 -2.49
CA GLY A 32 16.31 13.51 -3.56
C GLY A 32 15.60 12.19 -3.66
N GLU A 33 15.81 11.24 -2.76
CA GLU A 33 15.28 9.88 -2.87
C GLU A 33 14.37 9.54 -1.70
N THR A 34 13.28 8.82 -1.99
CA THR A 34 12.37 8.32 -0.96
C THR A 34 11.82 6.95 -1.34
N THR A 35 11.24 6.26 -0.37
CA THR A 35 10.58 4.97 -0.60
C THR A 35 9.07 5.13 -0.63
N ILE A 36 8.44 4.37 -1.50
CA ILE A 36 7.00 4.12 -1.50
C ILE A 36 6.77 2.70 -1.01
N TRP A 37 5.93 2.54 -0.02
CA TRP A 37 5.47 1.25 0.47
C TRP A 37 3.97 1.10 0.21
N PHE A 38 3.58 0.17 -0.67
CA PHE A 38 2.19 -0.09 -0.96
C PHE A 38 1.53 -0.86 0.18
N THR A 39 0.53 -0.25 0.79
CA THR A 39 -0.23 -0.82 1.91
C THR A 39 -1.49 -1.56 1.45
N SER A 40 -1.88 -1.37 0.20
CA SER A 40 -2.90 -2.16 -0.48
C SER A 40 -2.44 -2.54 -1.88
N ASP A 41 -3.14 -3.50 -2.49
CA ASP A 41 -2.86 -3.90 -3.87
C ASP A 41 -3.04 -2.72 -4.83
N VAL A 42 -2.22 -2.65 -5.87
CA VAL A 42 -2.27 -1.59 -6.87
C VAL A 42 -2.58 -2.19 -8.23
N LEU A 43 -3.64 -1.70 -8.84
CA LEU A 43 -3.99 -2.03 -10.21
C LEU A 43 -3.58 -0.89 -11.14
N VAL A 44 -2.67 -1.17 -12.05
CA VAL A 44 -2.24 -0.22 -13.08
C VAL A 44 -2.45 -0.82 -14.45
N ARG A 45 -2.66 0.04 -15.45
CA ARG A 45 -2.70 -0.39 -16.84
C ARG A 45 -1.31 -0.38 -17.42
N SER A 46 -1.03 -1.39 -18.22
CA SER A 46 0.12 -1.33 -19.12
C SER A 46 -0.17 -0.39 -20.29
N SER A 47 0.82 0.34 -20.73
CA SER A 47 0.78 1.07 -21.99
C SER A 47 0.71 0.15 -23.21
N GLY A 48 1.09 -1.12 -23.04
CA GLY A 48 0.96 -2.19 -24.03
C GLY A 48 -0.23 -3.12 -23.76
N LEU A 49 -0.29 -4.23 -24.48
CA LEU A 49 -1.31 -5.26 -24.33
C LEU A 49 -1.04 -6.23 -23.16
N GLY A 50 -0.01 -5.97 -22.36
CA GLY A 50 0.42 -6.81 -21.27
C GLY A 50 -0.48 -6.70 -20.01
N PRO A 51 -0.24 -7.56 -19.03
CA PRO A 51 -1.07 -7.64 -17.81
C PRO A 51 -0.97 -6.40 -16.90
N GLY A 52 -0.04 -5.49 -17.12
CA GLY A 52 0.23 -4.33 -16.28
C GLY A 52 1.00 -4.71 -14.99
N GLY A 53 1.41 -3.70 -14.25
CA GLY A 53 2.09 -3.87 -12.96
C GLY A 53 3.62 -3.89 -13.03
N GLY A 54 4.22 -3.63 -14.17
CA GLY A 54 5.65 -3.37 -14.28
C GLY A 54 6.05 -2.05 -13.61
N LEU A 55 7.35 -1.84 -13.43
CA LEU A 55 7.86 -0.60 -12.81
C LEU A 55 7.51 0.63 -13.67
N GLU A 56 7.56 0.51 -14.98
CA GLU A 56 7.20 1.57 -15.91
C GLU A 56 5.70 1.87 -15.88
N ASP A 57 4.85 0.84 -15.73
CA ASP A 57 3.41 1.03 -15.58
C ASP A 57 3.09 1.78 -14.28
N LEU A 58 3.81 1.46 -13.19
CA LEU A 58 3.69 2.19 -11.93
C LEU A 58 4.14 3.64 -12.10
N ARG A 59 5.30 3.89 -12.75
CA ARG A 59 5.78 5.24 -13.05
C ARG A 59 4.72 6.02 -13.82
N GLY A 60 4.21 5.44 -14.90
CA GLY A 60 3.15 6.06 -15.69
C GLY A 60 1.87 6.35 -14.91
N ALA A 61 1.51 5.50 -13.95
CA ALA A 61 0.34 5.73 -13.08
C ALA A 61 0.55 6.92 -12.13
N PHE A 62 1.76 7.11 -11.59
CA PHE A 62 2.09 8.29 -10.78
C PHE A 62 2.11 9.56 -11.64
N GLU A 63 2.72 9.49 -12.82
CA GLU A 63 2.77 10.59 -13.77
C GLU A 63 1.36 11.01 -14.22
N GLY A 64 0.50 10.05 -14.58
CA GLY A 64 -0.91 10.28 -14.91
C GLY A 64 -1.75 10.83 -13.73
N ALA A 65 -1.29 10.64 -12.50
CA ALA A 65 -1.87 11.26 -11.31
C ALA A 65 -1.27 12.65 -11.00
N GLY A 66 -0.43 13.20 -11.88
CA GLY A 66 0.20 14.51 -11.74
C GLY A 66 1.43 14.51 -10.81
N VAL A 67 2.00 13.35 -10.52
CA VAL A 67 3.20 13.21 -9.69
C VAL A 67 4.30 12.50 -10.49
N PRO A 68 5.07 13.23 -11.30
CA PRO A 68 6.17 12.63 -12.04
C PRO A 68 7.25 12.11 -11.09
N ILE A 69 7.60 10.84 -11.25
CA ILE A 69 8.63 10.17 -10.46
C ILE A 69 9.68 9.54 -11.37
N GLY A 70 10.94 9.60 -10.94
CA GLY A 70 12.03 8.81 -11.49
C GLY A 70 12.25 7.54 -10.68
N LEU A 71 12.50 6.43 -11.35
CA LEU A 71 12.96 5.21 -10.69
C LEU A 71 14.45 5.36 -10.36
N VAL A 72 14.82 5.00 -9.14
CA VAL A 72 16.22 5.10 -8.72
C VAL A 72 17.00 3.94 -9.29
N ASP A 73 18.06 4.24 -10.04
CA ASP A 73 19.03 3.23 -10.47
C ASP A 73 20.08 3.05 -9.37
N ILE A 74 20.30 1.81 -8.99
CA ILE A 74 21.28 1.44 -7.97
C ILE A 74 22.48 0.81 -8.67
N PRO A 75 23.67 1.40 -8.50
CA PRO A 75 24.89 0.87 -9.09
C PRO A 75 25.17 -0.57 -8.63
N PRO A 76 25.79 -1.39 -9.48
CA PRO A 76 26.23 -2.72 -9.08
C PRO A 76 27.14 -2.66 -7.84
N GLY A 77 26.88 -3.54 -6.87
CA GLY A 77 27.65 -3.62 -5.62
C GLY A 77 27.08 -2.81 -4.45
N GLU A 78 26.14 -1.92 -4.67
CA GLU A 78 25.43 -1.28 -3.56
C GLU A 78 24.43 -2.24 -2.90
N LYS A 79 24.39 -2.20 -1.55
CA LYS A 79 23.47 -3.03 -0.75
C LYS A 79 22.05 -2.44 -0.61
N ARG A 80 21.75 -1.36 -1.32
CA ARG A 80 20.41 -0.76 -1.33
C ARG A 80 19.50 -1.51 -2.30
N PHE A 81 18.21 -1.54 -2.04
CA PHE A 81 17.23 -2.09 -2.99
C PHE A 81 16.65 -0.97 -3.87
N ARG A 82 16.40 -1.29 -5.15
CA ARG A 82 15.66 -0.42 -6.08
C ARG A 82 14.14 -0.59 -5.91
N ALA A 83 13.71 -1.83 -5.93
CA ALA A 83 12.32 -2.21 -5.79
C ALA A 83 12.20 -3.64 -5.28
N GLY A 84 11.19 -3.87 -4.45
CA GLY A 84 10.75 -5.20 -4.05
C GLY A 84 9.29 -5.34 -4.44
N VAL A 85 9.03 -5.71 -5.71
CA VAL A 85 7.68 -5.80 -6.26
C VAL A 85 7.25 -7.25 -6.34
N ARG A 86 6.08 -7.53 -5.78
CA ARG A 86 5.39 -8.81 -5.89
C ARG A 86 4.07 -8.60 -6.61
N HIS A 87 3.61 -9.61 -7.30
CA HIS A 87 2.36 -9.56 -8.03
C HIS A 87 1.38 -10.59 -7.48
N ARG A 88 0.10 -10.26 -7.59
CA ARG A 88 -0.97 -11.23 -7.35
C ARG A 88 -2.07 -11.07 -8.38
N ARG A 89 -2.74 -12.16 -8.62
CA ARG A 89 -3.94 -12.21 -9.45
C ARG A 89 -5.12 -11.63 -8.68
N VAL A 90 -5.87 -10.76 -9.34
CA VAL A 90 -7.12 -10.19 -8.82
C VAL A 90 -8.27 -10.64 -9.73
N ASP A 91 -9.11 -11.46 -9.18
CA ASP A 91 -10.36 -11.87 -9.80
C ASP A 91 -11.50 -11.10 -9.15
N SER A 92 -12.43 -10.63 -9.93
CA SER A 92 -13.60 -9.91 -9.43
C SER A 92 -14.86 -10.33 -10.17
N TRP A 93 -16.00 -10.11 -9.54
CA TRP A 93 -17.31 -10.43 -10.05
C TRP A 93 -18.08 -9.15 -10.36
N SER A 94 -18.80 -9.15 -11.47
CA SER A 94 -19.74 -8.07 -11.78
C SER A 94 -21.13 -8.49 -11.32
N ALA A 95 -21.62 -7.85 -10.26
CA ALA A 95 -22.98 -8.13 -9.78
C ALA A 95 -24.05 -7.69 -10.77
N ALA A 96 -23.78 -6.65 -11.55
CA ALA A 96 -24.74 -6.12 -12.53
C ALA A 96 -24.92 -7.05 -13.75
N SER A 97 -23.82 -7.66 -14.23
CA SER A 97 -23.84 -8.57 -15.39
C SER A 97 -23.87 -10.03 -15.02
N HIS A 98 -23.83 -10.36 -13.71
CA HIS A 98 -23.74 -11.76 -13.21
C HIS A 98 -22.63 -12.58 -13.87
N GLN A 99 -21.48 -11.95 -14.12
CA GLN A 99 -20.34 -12.57 -14.79
C GLN A 99 -19.02 -12.27 -14.09
N PRO A 100 -18.02 -13.16 -14.18
CA PRO A 100 -16.66 -12.86 -13.76
C PRO A 100 -16.11 -11.73 -14.63
N ARG A 101 -15.41 -10.80 -14.02
CA ARG A 101 -14.62 -9.80 -14.73
C ARG A 101 -13.31 -10.41 -15.20
N ALA A 102 -12.69 -9.80 -16.19
CA ALA A 102 -11.37 -10.20 -16.63
C ALA A 102 -10.39 -10.20 -15.45
N THR A 103 -9.65 -11.29 -15.34
CA THR A 103 -8.54 -11.42 -14.39
C THR A 103 -7.50 -10.35 -14.65
N ARG A 104 -7.01 -9.74 -13.58
CA ARG A 104 -5.99 -8.70 -13.65
C ARG A 104 -4.82 -9.04 -12.74
N MET A 105 -3.64 -8.57 -13.11
CA MET A 105 -2.47 -8.63 -12.24
C MET A 105 -2.38 -7.32 -11.46
N ALA A 106 -2.23 -7.43 -10.15
CA ALA A 106 -1.98 -6.29 -9.27
C ALA A 106 -0.58 -6.36 -8.72
N VAL A 107 0.02 -5.20 -8.48
CA VAL A 107 1.16 -5.10 -7.56
C VAL A 107 0.62 -5.34 -6.16
N GLN A 108 1.16 -6.34 -5.49
CA GLN A 108 0.67 -6.80 -4.19
C GLN A 108 1.03 -5.81 -3.07
N ALA A 109 0.14 -5.67 -2.10
CA ALA A 109 0.43 -4.99 -0.84
C ALA A 109 1.72 -5.54 -0.19
N GLY A 110 2.51 -4.66 0.42
CA GLY A 110 3.85 -4.98 0.92
C GLY A 110 4.96 -4.75 -0.11
N SER A 111 4.64 -4.50 -1.37
CA SER A 111 5.64 -4.09 -2.36
C SER A 111 6.20 -2.71 -2.02
N VAL A 112 7.49 -2.53 -2.30
CA VAL A 112 8.22 -1.28 -2.07
C VAL A 112 8.93 -0.83 -3.33
N LEU A 113 9.08 0.47 -3.47
CA LEU A 113 9.69 1.11 -4.62
C LEU A 113 10.51 2.31 -4.15
N ARG A 114 11.76 2.42 -4.57
CA ARG A 114 12.59 3.61 -4.33
C ARG A 114 12.45 4.56 -5.53
N ILE A 115 12.11 5.79 -5.24
CA ILE A 115 11.83 6.80 -6.24
C ILE A 115 12.58 8.10 -5.96
N ARG A 116 12.70 8.91 -7.00
CA ARG A 116 13.09 10.31 -6.91
C ARG A 116 11.95 11.16 -7.47
N PRO A 117 11.35 12.06 -6.67
CA PRO A 117 10.41 13.05 -7.18
C PRO A 117 11.09 13.95 -8.22
N LEU A 118 10.40 14.25 -9.32
CA LEU A 118 10.96 15.03 -10.43
C LEU A 118 10.45 16.48 -10.50
N ALA A 119 9.65 16.90 -9.53
CA ALA A 119 9.11 18.26 -9.45
C ALA A 119 9.25 18.81 -8.03
N ASP A 120 9.45 20.11 -7.90
CA ASP A 120 9.68 20.79 -6.60
C ASP A 120 8.52 20.59 -5.60
N ASP A 121 7.29 20.47 -6.07
CA ASP A 121 6.12 20.21 -5.25
C ASP A 121 5.70 18.74 -5.17
N ALA A 122 6.50 17.85 -5.74
CA ALA A 122 6.16 16.41 -5.84
C ALA A 122 5.97 15.76 -4.47
N ALA A 123 6.74 16.15 -3.45
CA ALA A 123 6.56 15.64 -2.11
C ALA A 123 5.17 15.94 -1.55
N ARG A 124 4.67 17.16 -1.75
CA ARG A 124 3.33 17.57 -1.33
C ARG A 124 2.25 16.86 -2.12
N ARG A 125 2.45 16.68 -3.42
CA ARG A 125 1.53 15.92 -4.28
C ARG A 125 1.53 14.44 -3.92
N LEU A 126 2.67 13.83 -3.65
CA LEU A 126 2.79 12.45 -3.16
C LEU A 126 2.00 12.24 -1.88
N ALA A 127 2.12 13.17 -0.92
CA ALA A 127 1.37 13.12 0.32
C ALA A 127 -0.15 13.10 0.08
N ARG A 128 -0.65 13.96 -0.80
CA ARG A 128 -2.07 13.96 -1.18
C ARG A 128 -2.47 12.69 -1.92
N LEU A 129 -1.63 12.21 -2.83
CA LEU A 129 -1.88 11.00 -3.59
C LEU A 129 -1.88 9.76 -2.68
N ALA A 130 -1.07 9.71 -1.64
CA ALA A 130 -1.08 8.65 -0.64
C ALA A 130 -2.45 8.51 0.06
N LEU A 131 -3.15 9.62 0.28
CA LEU A 131 -4.50 9.62 0.86
C LEU A 131 -5.56 9.12 -0.10
N THR A 132 -5.41 9.38 -1.40
CA THR A 132 -6.40 9.01 -2.42
C THR A 132 -6.07 7.70 -3.13
N GLY A 133 -4.79 7.31 -3.12
CA GLY A 133 -4.27 6.14 -3.82
C GLY A 133 -3.92 6.40 -5.28
N VAL A 134 -3.12 5.49 -5.86
CA VAL A 134 -2.68 5.50 -7.26
C VAL A 134 -3.26 4.34 -8.04
N GLY A 135 -3.43 4.48 -9.34
CA GLY A 135 -3.98 3.45 -10.22
C GLY A 135 -5.50 3.38 -10.20
N GLU A 136 -6.03 2.20 -10.44
CA GLU A 136 -7.47 1.96 -10.60
C GLU A 136 -8.13 1.43 -9.32
N LEU A 137 -9.46 1.42 -9.31
CA LEU A 137 -10.33 0.91 -8.22
C LEU A 137 -10.01 1.53 -6.85
N ARG A 138 -9.53 2.77 -6.81
CA ARG A 138 -9.19 3.49 -5.57
C ARG A 138 -10.35 3.59 -4.58
N ALA A 139 -11.57 3.74 -5.08
CA ALA A 139 -12.79 3.74 -4.25
C ALA A 139 -13.05 2.40 -3.55
N GLN A 140 -12.43 1.31 -4.04
CA GLN A 140 -12.48 -0.02 -3.42
C GLN A 140 -11.27 -0.31 -2.51
N GLY A 141 -10.46 0.71 -2.22
CA GLY A 141 -9.30 0.61 -1.34
C GLY A 141 -7.99 0.22 -2.01
N PHE A 142 -7.96 0.05 -3.33
CA PHE A 142 -6.73 -0.20 -4.07
C PHE A 142 -5.83 1.04 -4.12
N GLY A 143 -4.53 0.81 -4.33
CA GLY A 143 -3.56 1.85 -4.62
C GLY A 143 -3.07 2.66 -3.43
N ARG A 144 -3.35 2.27 -2.19
CA ARG A 144 -2.88 2.97 -0.99
C ARG A 144 -1.40 2.71 -0.76
N PHE A 145 -0.69 3.76 -0.34
CA PHE A 145 0.73 3.67 -0.07
C PHE A 145 1.16 4.67 1.01
N VAL A 146 2.35 4.47 1.53
CA VAL A 146 3.03 5.36 2.47
C VAL A 146 4.36 5.78 1.88
N VAL A 147 4.75 7.03 2.08
CA VAL A 147 6.00 7.61 1.59
C VAL A 147 6.98 7.73 2.75
N GLY A 148 8.24 7.38 2.53
CA GLY A 148 9.33 7.58 3.47
C GLY A 148 9.11 6.93 4.84
N HIS A 149 8.54 5.73 4.88
CA HIS A 149 8.24 5.07 6.15
C HIS A 149 9.54 4.74 6.91
N PRO A 150 9.67 5.12 8.20
CA PRO A 150 10.90 4.95 8.97
C PRO A 150 11.44 3.52 8.99
N LEU A 151 10.58 2.51 8.85
CA LEU A 151 10.98 1.11 8.73
C LEU A 151 11.82 0.81 7.49
N LEU A 152 11.68 1.61 6.43
CA LEU A 152 12.37 1.40 5.16
C LEU A 152 13.56 2.34 4.98
N GLU A 153 13.63 3.40 5.78
CA GLU A 153 14.69 4.42 5.71
C GLU A 153 15.82 4.17 6.73
N LYS A 154 15.58 3.34 7.74
CA LYS A 154 16.57 3.06 8.79
C LYS A 154 17.32 1.76 8.49
N ASP A 155 18.64 1.82 8.50
CA ASP A 155 19.51 0.65 8.30
C ASP A 155 19.48 -0.38 9.44
N ARG A 156 19.01 0.01 10.61
CA ARG A 156 18.95 -0.85 11.81
C ARG A 156 17.69 -0.60 12.63
N PHE A 157 16.99 -1.68 12.96
CA PHE A 157 15.89 -1.68 13.92
C PHE A 157 16.35 -2.23 15.25
N ARG A 158 16.04 -1.52 16.33
CA ARG A 158 15.95 -2.15 17.65
C ARG A 158 14.50 -2.64 17.81
N LEU A 159 14.30 -3.93 17.75
CA LEU A 159 13.07 -4.54 18.22
C LEU A 159 12.94 -4.25 19.71
N ALA A 160 11.98 -3.40 20.09
CA ALA A 160 11.61 -3.29 21.49
C ALA A 160 11.06 -4.67 21.88
N THR A 161 11.70 -5.31 22.86
CA THR A 161 11.16 -6.54 23.44
C THR A 161 9.84 -6.17 24.10
N LEU A 162 8.73 -6.48 23.44
CA LEU A 162 7.42 -6.42 24.05
C LEU A 162 7.44 -7.41 25.21
N ARG A 163 7.59 -6.89 26.44
CA ARG A 163 7.40 -7.73 27.63
C ARG A 163 5.96 -8.23 27.58
N ALA A 164 5.81 -9.53 27.44
CA ALA A 164 4.53 -10.25 27.34
C ALA A 164 3.60 -10.08 28.59
N LYS A 165 3.95 -9.20 29.53
CA LYS A 165 3.20 -9.01 30.79
C LYS A 165 1.81 -8.39 30.62
N ASN A 166 1.46 -7.81 29.49
CA ASN A 166 0.18 -7.10 29.35
C ASN A 166 -0.86 -7.82 28.48
N PHE A 167 -0.56 -9.01 27.99
CA PHE A 167 -1.50 -9.74 27.10
C PHE A 167 -2.40 -10.76 27.84
N ILE A 168 -2.16 -11.04 29.11
CA ILE A 168 -2.89 -12.07 29.87
C ILE A 168 -3.87 -11.48 30.90
N ALA A 169 -3.94 -10.16 31.08
CA ALA A 169 -4.80 -9.54 32.08
C ALA A 169 -6.27 -9.31 31.66
N GLY A 170 -6.65 -9.73 30.45
CA GLY A 170 -8.01 -9.49 29.90
C GLY A 170 -8.94 -10.70 29.86
N ALA A 171 -8.50 -11.87 30.26
CA ALA A 171 -9.32 -13.10 30.25
C ALA A 171 -9.73 -13.50 31.67
N ALA A 172 -10.30 -12.58 32.45
CA ALA A 172 -11.05 -12.97 33.63
C ALA A 172 -12.41 -13.51 33.19
N ARG A 173 -12.60 -14.79 33.38
CA ARG A 173 -13.88 -15.47 33.26
C ARG A 173 -14.88 -14.78 34.20
N THR A 174 -16.01 -14.40 33.65
CA THR A 174 -17.23 -14.26 34.42
C THR A 174 -18.06 -15.53 34.20
N ASP A 175 -18.21 -16.31 35.21
CA ASP A 175 -19.17 -17.40 35.33
C ASP A 175 -20.59 -16.90 35.13
#